data_9ccdce04c6384da591e80ddb6a881eac
#
_entry.id   9ccdce04c6384da591e80ddb6a881eac
#
_cell.length_a   1.000
_cell.length_b   1.000
_cell.length_c   1.000
_cell.angle_alpha   90.00
_cell.angle_beta   90.00
_cell.angle_gamma   90.00
#
_symmetry.space_group_name_H-M   'P 1'
#
loop_
_entity.id
_entity.type
_entity.pdbx_description
1 polymer ?
#
loop_
_entity_poly.entity_id
_entity_poly.type
_entity_poly.pdbx_seq_one_letter_code
_entity_poly.pdbx_strand_id
1 'polypeptide(L)'
;MRVMSTSANALYGSPKREISVILPVLNEEIYLEDAVRAILAQQYDGKIEVILAVAPSLDRTLEIAQRLHINDPRVVIVDNPTGRTAAGLNRAIAAAQYSIIVRVDGHSNIPSNYCQLVSEILEKTGAVNVGGVMAAEGQSLFQRSVARAMRSPLGVGASRFHTGGSAGEVDTVYLGAFRKEALLAVGGFDERFTRAQDWELNFRLRQAGGVVYFDPRLIVTYRPRSTVKALAKQYFEYGRWRRVVSRRHQGTINYRYLAPPFTVAATTLSLLLGWLVSPYLLMPALVYAVFILIASAVIGKSAGEILCLPTILLTMHISWGLGFLTSPKSLAPDVTLHP
;
A
#
# COMPACT_ATOMS: atom_id res chain seq x y z
N MET A 1 26.33 7.41 -7.18
CA MET A 1 26.06 8.51 -8.12
C MET A 1 24.65 9.03 -7.82
N ARG A 2 24.51 10.23 -7.26
CA ARG A 2 23.21 10.82 -6.96
C ARG A 2 22.68 11.33 -8.30
N VAL A 3 21.71 10.64 -8.90
CA VAL A 3 20.96 11.18 -10.05
C VAL A 3 20.28 12.45 -9.53
N MET A 4 20.61 13.60 -10.07
CA MET A 4 19.90 14.85 -9.76
C MET A 4 18.44 14.64 -10.14
N SER A 5 17.55 14.66 -9.15
CA SER A 5 16.11 14.54 -9.36
C SER A 5 15.65 15.82 -10.09
N THR A 6 15.23 15.66 -11.32
CA THR A 6 14.66 16.74 -12.10
C THR A 6 13.22 16.97 -11.66
N SER A 7 12.86 18.22 -11.35
CA SER A 7 11.47 18.55 -11.00
C SER A 7 10.52 18.16 -12.14
N ALA A 8 9.43 17.46 -11.85
CA ALA A 8 8.44 17.11 -12.85
C ALA A 8 7.80 18.35 -13.51
N ASN A 9 7.80 19.51 -12.85
CA ASN A 9 7.40 20.78 -13.46
C ASN A 9 8.30 21.19 -14.62
N ALA A 10 9.60 20.86 -14.55
CA ALA A 10 10.54 21.11 -15.66
C ALA A 10 10.36 20.11 -16.81
N LEU A 11 9.93 18.88 -16.52
CA LEU A 11 9.73 17.83 -17.52
C LEU A 11 8.33 17.86 -18.16
N TYR A 12 7.30 18.13 -17.36
CA TYR A 12 5.88 17.99 -17.76
C TYR A 12 5.06 19.28 -17.60
N GLY A 13 5.65 20.38 -17.17
CA GLY A 13 4.93 21.61 -16.83
C GLY A 13 4.20 21.52 -15.47
N SER A 14 3.55 22.62 -15.08
CA SER A 14 2.67 22.62 -13.91
C SER A 14 1.37 21.87 -14.22
N PRO A 15 0.90 20.99 -13.32
CA PRO A 15 -0.32 20.23 -13.57
C PRO A 15 -1.54 21.17 -13.61
N LYS A 16 -2.45 20.93 -14.54
CA LYS A 16 -3.76 21.59 -14.52
C LYS A 16 -4.53 21.15 -13.26
N ARG A 17 -5.38 22.03 -12.74
CA ARG A 17 -6.25 21.73 -11.59
C ARG A 17 -7.46 20.89 -12.02
N GLU A 18 -7.20 19.69 -12.54
CA GLU A 18 -8.20 18.73 -13.01
C GLU A 18 -7.75 17.34 -12.60
N ILE A 19 -8.62 16.59 -11.89
CA ILE A 19 -8.29 15.33 -11.22
C ILE A 19 -9.20 14.21 -11.71
N SER A 20 -8.59 13.10 -12.14
CA SER A 20 -9.27 11.82 -12.33
C SER A 20 -9.01 10.92 -11.12
N VAL A 21 -10.06 10.63 -10.35
CA VAL A 21 -9.95 9.68 -9.23
C VAL A 21 -10.27 8.30 -9.74
N ILE A 22 -9.35 7.35 -9.57
CA ILE A 22 -9.45 5.99 -10.09
C ILE A 22 -9.65 4.98 -8.96
N LEU A 23 -10.65 4.11 -9.10
CA LEU A 23 -10.99 3.07 -8.12
C LEU A 23 -11.05 1.70 -8.80
N PRO A 24 -10.15 0.76 -8.45
CA PRO A 24 -10.35 -0.65 -8.77
C PRO A 24 -11.35 -1.24 -7.78
N VAL A 25 -12.47 -1.80 -8.25
CA VAL A 25 -13.54 -2.29 -7.39
C VAL A 25 -13.85 -3.77 -7.66
N LEU A 26 -13.91 -4.56 -6.57
CA LEU A 26 -14.22 -5.99 -6.57
C LEU A 26 -14.83 -6.37 -5.22
N ASN A 27 -16.13 -6.75 -5.20
CA ASN A 27 -16.87 -7.10 -3.98
C ASN A 27 -16.86 -5.96 -2.93
N GLU A 28 -17.31 -4.78 -3.34
CA GLU A 28 -17.29 -3.53 -2.54
C GLU A 28 -18.70 -2.99 -2.26
N GLU A 29 -19.75 -3.83 -2.29
CA GLU A 29 -21.15 -3.40 -2.12
C GLU A 29 -21.41 -2.57 -0.87
N ILE A 30 -20.62 -2.82 0.21
CA ILE A 30 -20.81 -2.15 1.52
C ILE A 30 -20.24 -0.72 1.52
N TYR A 31 -19.16 -0.47 0.74
CA TYR A 31 -18.37 0.75 0.89
C TYR A 31 -18.33 1.64 -0.35
N LEU A 32 -18.60 1.07 -1.54
CA LEU A 32 -18.41 1.76 -2.81
C LEU A 32 -19.20 3.08 -2.90
N GLU A 33 -20.46 3.06 -2.48
CA GLU A 33 -21.34 4.23 -2.56
C GLU A 33 -20.81 5.38 -1.68
N ASP A 34 -20.41 5.08 -0.45
CA ASP A 34 -19.87 6.09 0.47
C ASP A 34 -18.51 6.62 -0.01
N ALA A 35 -17.64 5.76 -0.55
CA ALA A 35 -16.36 6.17 -1.11
C ALA A 35 -16.54 7.14 -2.30
N VAL A 36 -17.43 6.81 -3.24
CA VAL A 36 -17.71 7.68 -4.41
C VAL A 36 -18.36 9.00 -3.99
N ARG A 37 -19.32 8.98 -3.05
CA ARG A 37 -19.91 10.21 -2.50
C ARG A 37 -18.88 11.11 -1.85
N ALA A 38 -17.96 10.56 -1.06
CA ALA A 38 -16.89 11.34 -0.43
C ALA A 38 -15.95 11.99 -1.46
N ILE A 39 -15.71 11.32 -2.59
CA ILE A 39 -14.90 11.86 -3.68
C ILE A 39 -15.67 12.97 -4.42
N LEU A 40 -16.94 12.78 -4.73
CA LEU A 40 -17.75 13.76 -5.44
C LEU A 40 -18.04 15.02 -4.59
N ALA A 41 -17.96 14.89 -3.26
CA ALA A 41 -18.15 15.98 -2.28
C ALA A 41 -16.83 16.67 -1.89
N GLN A 42 -15.72 16.44 -2.60
CA GLN A 42 -14.46 17.11 -2.32
C GLN A 42 -14.57 18.64 -2.46
N GLN A 43 -14.02 19.35 -1.47
CA GLN A 43 -13.84 20.81 -1.53
C GLN A 43 -12.62 21.10 -2.42
N TYR A 44 -12.87 21.26 -3.70
CA TYR A 44 -11.84 21.44 -4.73
C TYR A 44 -12.32 22.37 -5.83
N ASP A 45 -11.52 23.39 -6.17
CA ASP A 45 -11.88 24.40 -7.17
C ASP A 45 -11.74 23.93 -8.62
N GLY A 46 -11.09 22.78 -8.84
CA GLY A 46 -10.89 22.18 -10.17
C GLY A 46 -11.97 21.16 -10.52
N LYS A 47 -11.86 20.59 -11.72
CA LYS A 47 -12.75 19.52 -12.15
C LYS A 47 -12.32 18.18 -11.55
N ILE A 48 -13.32 17.36 -11.19
CA ILE A 48 -13.12 15.98 -10.74
C ILE A 48 -13.98 15.05 -11.58
N GLU A 49 -13.40 13.94 -12.02
CA GLU A 49 -14.11 12.75 -12.50
C GLU A 49 -13.73 11.53 -11.64
N VAL A 50 -14.60 10.53 -11.63
CA VAL A 50 -14.42 9.28 -10.89
C VAL A 50 -14.49 8.12 -11.86
N ILE A 51 -13.45 7.30 -11.93
CA ILE A 51 -13.39 6.17 -12.86
C ILE A 51 -13.37 4.88 -12.04
N LEU A 52 -14.45 4.11 -12.16
CA LEU A 52 -14.66 2.83 -11.50
C LEU A 52 -14.20 1.70 -12.43
N ALA A 53 -13.08 1.04 -12.13
CA ALA A 53 -12.65 -0.16 -12.83
C ALA A 53 -13.32 -1.39 -12.20
N VAL A 54 -14.49 -1.77 -12.76
CA VAL A 54 -15.37 -2.78 -12.17
C VAL A 54 -14.93 -4.17 -12.59
N ALA A 55 -14.58 -5.00 -11.61
CA ALA A 55 -14.26 -6.41 -11.79
C ALA A 55 -15.52 -7.29 -11.66
N PRO A 56 -15.52 -8.53 -12.22
CA PRO A 56 -16.56 -9.50 -11.97
C PRO A 56 -16.72 -9.76 -10.48
N SER A 57 -17.78 -9.20 -9.90
CA SER A 57 -18.08 -9.26 -8.46
C SER A 57 -19.23 -10.25 -8.19
N LEU A 58 -19.22 -10.87 -6.99
CA LEU A 58 -20.22 -11.84 -6.54
C LEU A 58 -21.34 -11.18 -5.73
N ASP A 59 -21.22 -9.88 -5.49
CA ASP A 59 -22.14 -9.04 -4.73
C ASP A 59 -22.78 -7.95 -5.62
N ARG A 60 -23.43 -6.97 -5.03
CA ARG A 60 -24.12 -5.89 -5.75
C ARG A 60 -23.20 -4.76 -6.23
N THR A 61 -21.88 -4.95 -6.26
CA THR A 61 -20.91 -3.92 -6.66
C THR A 61 -21.21 -3.34 -8.04
N LEU A 62 -21.51 -4.19 -9.05
CA LEU A 62 -21.82 -3.74 -10.41
C LEU A 62 -23.11 -2.91 -10.45
N GLU A 63 -24.16 -3.37 -9.78
CA GLU A 63 -25.45 -2.65 -9.69
C GLU A 63 -25.25 -1.25 -9.08
N ILE A 64 -24.47 -1.16 -7.99
CA ILE A 64 -24.18 0.11 -7.32
C ILE A 64 -23.36 1.02 -8.25
N ALA A 65 -22.35 0.50 -8.93
CA ALA A 65 -21.54 1.27 -9.87
C ALA A 65 -22.40 1.84 -11.02
N GLN A 66 -23.30 1.03 -11.60
CA GLN A 66 -24.22 1.48 -12.65
C GLN A 66 -25.16 2.57 -12.17
N ARG A 67 -25.73 2.43 -10.97
CA ARG A 67 -26.58 3.46 -10.36
C ARG A 67 -25.83 4.77 -10.14
N LEU A 68 -24.60 4.71 -9.64
CA LEU A 68 -23.75 5.90 -9.45
C LEU A 68 -23.43 6.60 -10.77
N HIS A 69 -23.14 5.84 -11.82
CA HIS A 69 -22.90 6.37 -13.17
C HIS A 69 -24.13 7.07 -13.77
N ILE A 70 -25.31 6.48 -13.59
CA ILE A 70 -26.57 7.08 -14.09
C ILE A 70 -26.89 8.39 -13.35
N ASN A 71 -26.59 8.45 -12.04
CA ASN A 71 -26.96 9.58 -11.19
C ASN A 71 -25.98 10.76 -11.27
N ASP A 72 -24.72 10.55 -11.67
CA ASP A 72 -23.73 11.61 -11.76
C ASP A 72 -22.84 11.41 -13.01
N PRO A 73 -22.84 12.36 -13.97
CA PRO A 73 -22.09 12.26 -15.22
C PRO A 73 -20.58 12.28 -15.02
N ARG A 74 -20.08 12.66 -13.85
CA ARG A 74 -18.66 12.60 -13.49
C ARG A 74 -18.17 11.18 -13.17
N VAL A 75 -19.09 10.23 -12.96
CA VAL A 75 -18.75 8.82 -12.69
C VAL A 75 -18.70 8.05 -14.00
N VAL A 76 -17.57 7.47 -14.30
CA VAL A 76 -17.31 6.66 -15.49
C VAL A 76 -17.03 5.21 -15.06
N ILE A 77 -17.55 4.24 -15.80
CA ILE A 77 -17.28 2.82 -15.57
C ILE A 77 -16.37 2.29 -16.68
N VAL A 78 -15.36 1.52 -16.28
CA VAL A 78 -14.52 0.74 -17.19
C VAL A 78 -14.47 -0.72 -16.71
N ASP A 79 -14.45 -1.66 -17.65
CA ASP A 79 -14.40 -3.07 -17.34
C ASP A 79 -13.00 -3.48 -16.85
N ASN A 80 -12.94 -4.32 -15.80
CA ASN A 80 -11.75 -5.01 -15.35
C ASN A 80 -11.96 -6.53 -15.34
N PRO A 81 -12.02 -7.20 -16.50
CA PRO A 81 -12.40 -8.62 -16.61
C PRO A 81 -11.44 -9.56 -15.89
N THR A 82 -10.21 -9.12 -15.62
CA THR A 82 -9.20 -9.94 -14.91
C THR A 82 -9.41 -9.97 -13.40
N GLY A 83 -10.14 -9.04 -12.83
CA GLY A 83 -10.26 -8.84 -11.38
C GLY A 83 -8.96 -8.40 -10.68
N ARG A 84 -7.87 -8.20 -11.43
CA ARG A 84 -6.59 -7.78 -10.86
C ARG A 84 -6.55 -6.27 -10.64
N THR A 85 -6.09 -5.85 -9.47
CA THR A 85 -6.02 -4.42 -9.10
C THR A 85 -5.16 -3.62 -10.10
N ALA A 86 -3.98 -4.11 -10.49
CA ALA A 86 -3.09 -3.41 -11.41
C ALA A 86 -3.72 -3.24 -12.80
N ALA A 87 -4.39 -4.28 -13.32
CA ALA A 87 -5.10 -4.21 -14.61
C ALA A 87 -6.26 -3.21 -14.56
N GLY A 88 -7.07 -3.23 -13.49
CA GLY A 88 -8.12 -2.25 -13.30
C GLY A 88 -7.61 -0.82 -13.23
N LEU A 89 -6.51 -0.59 -12.48
CA LEU A 89 -5.88 0.73 -12.42
C LEU A 89 -5.37 1.20 -13.78
N ASN A 90 -4.73 0.34 -14.57
CA ASN A 90 -4.26 0.69 -15.92
C ASN A 90 -5.43 1.05 -16.85
N ARG A 91 -6.53 0.31 -16.80
CA ARG A 91 -7.75 0.63 -17.58
C ARG A 91 -8.35 1.97 -17.17
N ALA A 92 -8.40 2.25 -15.87
CA ALA A 92 -8.87 3.54 -15.36
C ALA A 92 -7.94 4.69 -15.77
N ILE A 93 -6.60 4.50 -15.72
CA ILE A 93 -5.62 5.48 -16.19
C ILE A 93 -5.79 5.78 -17.68
N ALA A 94 -6.02 4.75 -18.49
CA ALA A 94 -6.25 4.91 -19.93
C ALA A 94 -7.52 5.72 -20.23
N ALA A 95 -8.59 5.52 -19.46
CA ALA A 95 -9.86 6.25 -19.60
C ALA A 95 -9.84 7.66 -19.00
N ALA A 96 -8.90 7.94 -18.09
CA ALA A 96 -8.79 9.21 -17.40
C ALA A 96 -8.54 10.37 -18.36
N GLN A 97 -9.31 11.46 -18.22
CA GLN A 97 -9.18 12.65 -19.10
C GLN A 97 -8.18 13.66 -18.52
N TYR A 98 -7.98 13.69 -17.20
CA TYR A 98 -7.26 14.76 -16.53
C TYR A 98 -5.79 14.41 -16.22
N SER A 99 -5.00 15.45 -15.99
CA SER A 99 -3.54 15.35 -15.83
C SER A 99 -3.07 14.83 -14.48
N ILE A 100 -3.94 14.90 -13.45
CA ILE A 100 -3.67 14.36 -12.11
C ILE A 100 -4.51 13.10 -11.91
N ILE A 101 -3.86 12.00 -11.57
CA ILE A 101 -4.51 10.72 -11.25
C ILE A 101 -4.43 10.51 -9.74
N VAL A 102 -5.57 10.42 -9.07
CA VAL A 102 -5.65 10.08 -7.64
C VAL A 102 -6.20 8.66 -7.49
N ARG A 103 -5.42 7.76 -6.90
CA ARG A 103 -5.91 6.43 -6.58
C ARG A 103 -6.63 6.43 -5.24
N VAL A 104 -7.81 5.83 -5.23
CA VAL A 104 -8.58 5.53 -4.01
C VAL A 104 -9.06 4.07 -4.10
N ASP A 105 -8.98 3.31 -3.02
CA ASP A 105 -9.56 1.95 -2.99
C ASP A 105 -11.04 2.03 -2.58
N GLY A 106 -11.89 1.12 -3.08
CA GLY A 106 -13.36 1.16 -2.92
C GLY A 106 -13.87 1.16 -1.47
N HIS A 107 -13.02 0.77 -0.52
CA HIS A 107 -13.30 0.78 0.93
C HIS A 107 -12.48 1.82 1.72
N SER A 108 -11.81 2.75 1.03
CA SER A 108 -11.04 3.83 1.64
C SER A 108 -11.89 5.09 1.78
N ASN A 109 -11.59 5.88 2.80
CA ASN A 109 -12.19 7.21 2.98
C ASN A 109 -11.10 8.27 2.98
N ILE A 110 -11.35 9.37 2.25
CA ILE A 110 -10.45 10.52 2.12
C ILE A 110 -11.12 11.77 2.70
N PRO A 111 -10.36 12.68 3.36
CA PRO A 111 -10.88 13.95 3.86
C PRO A 111 -11.42 14.84 2.74
N SER A 112 -12.34 15.74 3.05
CA SER A 112 -12.99 16.62 2.08
C SER A 112 -12.05 17.57 1.32
N ASN A 113 -10.87 17.84 1.86
CA ASN A 113 -9.84 18.69 1.24
C ASN A 113 -8.68 17.89 0.59
N TYR A 114 -8.82 16.58 0.43
CA TYR A 114 -7.74 15.71 -0.06
C TYR A 114 -7.27 16.09 -1.46
N CYS A 115 -8.20 16.30 -2.40
CA CYS A 115 -7.89 16.69 -3.78
C CYS A 115 -7.19 18.05 -3.87
N GLN A 116 -7.61 19.01 -3.05
CA GLN A 116 -6.96 20.32 -2.96
C GLN A 116 -5.52 20.19 -2.47
N LEU A 117 -5.28 19.44 -1.40
CA LEU A 117 -3.94 19.18 -0.88
C LEU A 117 -3.04 18.47 -1.89
N VAL A 118 -3.57 17.47 -2.60
CA VAL A 118 -2.84 16.75 -3.67
C VAL A 118 -2.36 17.73 -4.73
N SER A 119 -3.26 18.57 -5.26
CA SER A 119 -2.92 19.56 -6.29
C SER A 119 -1.83 20.53 -5.84
N GLU A 120 -1.97 21.10 -4.65
CA GLU A 120 -1.00 22.03 -4.05
C GLU A 120 0.38 21.39 -3.85
N ILE A 121 0.42 20.14 -3.34
CA ILE A 121 1.67 19.46 -3.07
C ILE A 121 2.39 19.10 -4.38
N LEU A 122 1.67 18.57 -5.39
CA LEU A 122 2.23 18.26 -6.71
C LEU A 122 2.81 19.51 -7.37
N GLU A 123 2.10 20.64 -7.30
CA GLU A 123 2.56 21.92 -7.86
C GLU A 123 3.80 22.43 -7.13
N LYS A 124 3.75 22.48 -5.79
CA LYS A 124 4.80 23.04 -4.94
C LYS A 124 6.10 22.22 -4.99
N THR A 125 5.99 20.89 -4.98
CA THR A 125 7.16 20.01 -4.87
C THR A 125 7.74 19.60 -6.22
N GLY A 126 6.96 19.70 -7.30
CA GLY A 126 7.31 19.14 -8.59
C GLY A 126 7.43 17.61 -8.57
N ALA A 127 6.81 16.94 -7.60
CA ALA A 127 6.81 15.49 -7.52
C ALA A 127 5.99 14.84 -8.65
N VAL A 128 6.34 13.62 -9.02
CA VAL A 128 5.55 12.81 -9.98
C VAL A 128 4.47 11.99 -9.27
N ASN A 129 4.67 11.72 -7.98
CA ASN A 129 3.72 11.02 -7.11
C ASN A 129 3.78 11.59 -5.70
N VAL A 130 2.62 11.85 -5.13
CA VAL A 130 2.47 12.30 -3.73
C VAL A 130 1.50 11.36 -2.99
N GLY A 131 1.74 11.17 -1.72
CA GLY A 131 0.84 10.41 -0.85
C GLY A 131 1.18 10.66 0.61
N GLY A 132 0.42 10.07 1.50
CA GLY A 132 0.54 10.38 2.91
C GLY A 132 0.37 9.18 3.83
N VAL A 133 -0.34 9.40 4.92
CA VAL A 133 -0.50 8.46 6.02
C VAL A 133 -1.63 7.48 5.72
N MET A 134 -1.34 6.19 5.82
CA MET A 134 -2.32 5.13 5.93
C MET A 134 -2.81 5.07 7.38
N ALA A 135 -3.88 5.81 7.68
CA ALA A 135 -4.47 5.89 9.00
C ALA A 135 -5.23 4.59 9.33
N ALA A 136 -4.52 3.63 9.91
CA ALA A 136 -5.14 2.38 10.32
C ALA A 136 -6.10 2.62 11.49
N GLU A 137 -7.39 2.31 11.30
CA GLU A 137 -8.46 2.46 12.29
C GLU A 137 -9.24 1.16 12.46
N GLY A 138 -9.39 0.70 13.70
CA GLY A 138 -10.07 -0.55 14.02
C GLY A 138 -11.31 -0.33 14.88
N GLN A 139 -12.36 -1.08 14.60
CA GLN A 139 -13.60 -1.06 15.39
C GLN A 139 -13.54 -2.04 16.58
N SER A 140 -13.10 -3.27 16.36
CA SER A 140 -12.94 -4.28 17.42
C SER A 140 -11.62 -4.10 18.19
N LEU A 141 -11.51 -4.70 19.38
CA LEU A 141 -10.26 -4.72 20.14
C LEU A 141 -9.11 -5.28 19.30
N PHE A 142 -9.33 -6.39 18.59
CA PHE A 142 -8.32 -6.99 17.72
C PHE A 142 -7.88 -6.03 16.62
N GLN A 143 -8.82 -5.40 15.90
CA GLN A 143 -8.50 -4.44 14.84
C GLN A 143 -7.77 -3.20 15.38
N ARG A 144 -8.16 -2.67 16.55
CA ARG A 144 -7.45 -1.56 17.20
C ARG A 144 -6.01 -1.96 17.53
N SER A 145 -5.80 -3.16 18.04
CA SER A 145 -4.46 -3.68 18.35
C SER A 145 -3.62 -3.88 17.08
N VAL A 146 -4.21 -4.38 15.98
CA VAL A 146 -3.54 -4.43 14.66
C VAL A 146 -3.19 -3.03 14.18
N ALA A 147 -4.11 -2.06 14.29
CA ALA A 147 -3.85 -0.67 13.92
C ALA A 147 -2.65 -0.08 14.70
N ARG A 148 -2.55 -0.37 16.00
CA ARG A 148 -1.39 0.02 16.82
C ARG A 148 -0.09 -0.59 16.30
N ALA A 149 -0.07 -1.90 16.05
CA ALA A 149 1.10 -2.58 15.49
C ALA A 149 1.51 -2.02 14.12
N MET A 150 0.54 -1.74 13.24
CA MET A 150 0.79 -1.16 11.92
C MET A 150 1.34 0.28 11.95
N ARG A 151 1.07 1.04 13.02
CA ARG A 151 1.57 2.40 13.22
C ARG A 151 2.87 2.47 14.01
N SER A 152 3.43 1.32 14.39
CA SER A 152 4.66 1.24 15.18
C SER A 152 5.83 0.71 14.34
N PRO A 153 7.02 1.31 14.44
CA PRO A 153 8.24 0.75 13.86
C PRO A 153 8.54 -0.68 14.33
N LEU A 154 8.11 -1.06 15.53
CA LEU A 154 8.28 -2.41 16.08
C LEU A 154 7.38 -3.45 15.38
N GLY A 155 6.29 -3.03 14.73
CA GLY A 155 5.39 -3.91 13.97
C GLY A 155 5.70 -3.98 12.49
N VAL A 156 6.03 -2.85 11.84
CA VAL A 156 6.14 -2.75 10.37
C VAL A 156 7.45 -2.11 9.88
N GLY A 157 8.37 -1.78 10.80
CA GLY A 157 9.55 -1.00 10.49
C GLY A 157 9.25 0.49 10.21
N ALA A 158 10.30 1.26 9.97
CA ALA A 158 10.21 2.72 9.80
C ALA A 158 9.77 3.12 8.38
N SER A 159 8.50 2.91 8.04
CA SER A 159 7.92 3.41 6.79
C SER A 159 7.00 4.59 7.07
N ARG A 160 7.30 5.77 6.49
CA ARG A 160 6.58 7.02 6.79
C ARG A 160 5.08 6.93 6.56
N PHE A 161 4.62 6.21 5.56
CA PHE A 161 3.18 6.07 5.31
C PHE A 161 2.46 5.24 6.40
N HIS A 162 3.19 4.44 7.19
CA HIS A 162 2.65 3.74 8.36
C HIS A 162 2.83 4.53 9.65
N THR A 163 4.03 5.07 9.87
CA THR A 163 4.43 5.64 11.15
C THR A 163 4.26 7.16 11.24
N GLY A 164 3.96 7.82 10.10
CA GLY A 164 3.96 9.27 10.02
C GLY A 164 5.38 9.83 9.91
N GLY A 165 5.51 11.12 10.17
CA GLY A 165 6.78 11.84 10.15
C GLY A 165 6.71 13.14 9.35
N SER A 166 7.87 13.78 9.13
CA SER A 166 7.98 15.01 8.35
C SER A 166 7.73 14.78 6.85
N ALA A 167 7.17 15.78 6.18
CA ALA A 167 7.06 15.80 4.73
C ALA A 167 8.44 15.71 4.06
N GLY A 168 8.50 15.08 2.88
CA GLY A 168 9.75 14.93 2.14
C GLY A 168 9.76 13.75 1.18
N GLU A 169 10.87 13.61 0.44
CA GLU A 169 11.09 12.52 -0.49
C GLU A 169 11.13 11.16 0.23
N VAL A 170 10.54 10.14 -0.38
CA VAL A 170 10.46 8.78 0.13
C VAL A 170 10.58 7.74 -0.99
N ASP A 171 10.80 6.48 -0.60
CA ASP A 171 10.85 5.36 -1.56
C ASP A 171 9.47 5.03 -2.12
N THR A 172 8.43 5.18 -1.31
CA THR A 172 7.05 4.82 -1.66
C THR A 172 6.05 5.54 -0.76
N VAL A 173 4.84 5.69 -1.26
CA VAL A 173 3.67 6.23 -0.54
C VAL A 173 2.52 5.23 -0.59
N TYR A 174 1.52 5.42 0.25
CA TYR A 174 0.27 4.66 0.23
C TYR A 174 -0.71 5.25 -0.78
N LEU A 175 -1.33 4.42 -1.61
CA LEU A 175 -2.23 4.71 -2.73
C LEU A 175 -1.60 5.60 -3.82
N GLY A 176 -1.21 6.81 -3.50
CA GLY A 176 -0.56 7.75 -4.41
C GLY A 176 -1.51 8.60 -5.24
N ALA A 177 -1.04 9.83 -5.51
CA ALA A 177 -1.62 10.74 -6.47
C ALA A 177 -0.52 11.17 -7.45
N PHE A 178 -0.74 10.94 -8.73
CA PHE A 178 0.29 10.90 -9.76
C PHE A 178 0.06 11.96 -10.82
N ARG A 179 1.15 12.40 -11.46
CA ARG A 179 1.07 13.03 -12.79
C ARG A 179 0.79 11.94 -13.82
N LYS A 180 -0.26 12.08 -14.61
CA LYS A 180 -0.66 11.09 -15.61
C LYS A 180 0.46 10.81 -16.61
N GLU A 181 1.13 11.85 -17.08
CA GLU A 181 2.25 11.72 -18.03
C GLU A 181 3.39 10.89 -17.46
N ALA A 182 3.72 11.06 -16.18
CA ALA A 182 4.76 10.27 -15.52
C ALA A 182 4.37 8.78 -15.38
N LEU A 183 3.08 8.49 -15.11
CA LEU A 183 2.57 7.12 -15.13
C LEU A 183 2.70 6.49 -16.51
N LEU A 184 2.29 7.21 -17.56
CA LEU A 184 2.34 6.72 -18.93
C LEU A 184 3.79 6.52 -19.41
N ALA A 185 4.71 7.42 -19.04
CA ALA A 185 6.12 7.33 -19.38
C ALA A 185 6.82 6.06 -18.86
N VAL A 186 6.34 5.53 -17.72
CA VAL A 186 6.86 4.27 -17.15
C VAL A 186 5.98 3.04 -17.47
N GLY A 187 4.94 3.20 -18.32
CA GLY A 187 4.07 2.10 -18.74
C GLY A 187 3.00 1.68 -17.73
N GLY A 188 2.63 2.56 -16.77
CA GLY A 188 1.61 2.27 -15.76
C GLY A 188 2.03 1.23 -14.74
N PHE A 189 1.03 0.54 -14.14
CA PHE A 189 1.26 -0.54 -13.18
C PHE A 189 1.65 -1.84 -13.90
N ASP A 190 2.62 -2.57 -13.35
CA ASP A 190 2.97 -3.91 -13.84
C ASP A 190 1.89 -4.92 -13.41
N GLU A 191 1.08 -5.39 -14.36
CA GLU A 191 -0.07 -6.27 -14.12
C GLU A 191 0.30 -7.66 -13.60
N ARG A 192 1.59 -8.03 -13.65
CA ARG A 192 2.09 -9.27 -13.05
C ARG A 192 2.10 -9.21 -11.53
N PHE A 193 2.12 -8.01 -10.94
CA PHE A 193 2.12 -7.80 -9.50
C PHE A 193 0.69 -7.78 -8.95
N THR A 194 0.33 -8.77 -8.14
CA THR A 194 -0.94 -8.76 -7.39
C THR A 194 -0.81 -8.10 -6.02
N ARG A 195 0.41 -7.92 -5.53
CA ARG A 195 0.77 -7.14 -4.34
C ARG A 195 2.09 -6.41 -4.59
N ALA A 196 2.39 -5.41 -3.76
CA ALA A 196 3.55 -4.54 -3.89
C ALA A 196 3.63 -3.75 -5.22
N GLN A 197 2.53 -3.67 -5.97
CA GLN A 197 2.44 -2.93 -7.24
C GLN A 197 2.76 -1.44 -7.06
N ASP A 198 2.35 -0.83 -5.93
CA ASP A 198 2.64 0.59 -5.65
C ASP A 198 4.14 0.80 -5.43
N TRP A 199 4.78 -0.09 -4.68
CA TRP A 199 6.20 -0.01 -4.43
C TRP A 199 7.00 -0.21 -5.72
N GLU A 200 6.61 -1.16 -6.56
CA GLU A 200 7.23 -1.45 -7.84
C GLU A 200 7.11 -0.25 -8.80
N LEU A 201 5.92 0.32 -8.91
CA LEU A 201 5.68 1.52 -9.71
C LEU A 201 6.50 2.71 -9.20
N ASN A 202 6.50 2.95 -7.89
CA ASN A 202 7.29 4.04 -7.28
C ASN A 202 8.80 3.86 -7.52
N PHE A 203 9.28 2.61 -7.56
CA PHE A 203 10.66 2.32 -7.92
C PHE A 203 10.95 2.75 -9.37
N ARG A 204 10.09 2.37 -10.36
CA ARG A 204 10.27 2.78 -11.78
C ARG A 204 10.16 4.29 -11.96
N LEU A 205 9.22 4.95 -11.31
CA LEU A 205 9.09 6.41 -11.34
C LEU A 205 10.37 7.10 -10.86
N ARG A 206 10.98 6.62 -9.77
CA ARG A 206 12.26 7.16 -9.26
C ARG A 206 13.44 6.84 -10.17
N GLN A 207 13.48 5.65 -10.78
CA GLN A 207 14.52 5.32 -11.77
C GLN A 207 14.44 6.20 -13.03
N ALA A 208 13.24 6.65 -13.38
CA ALA A 208 13.02 7.63 -14.45
C ALA A 208 13.33 9.08 -14.04
N GLY A 209 13.90 9.31 -12.85
CA GLY A 209 14.27 10.62 -12.33
C GLY A 209 13.15 11.39 -11.62
N GLY A 210 11.97 10.77 -11.46
CA GLY A 210 10.83 11.38 -10.76
C GLY A 210 10.98 11.35 -9.23
N VAL A 211 10.38 12.33 -8.55
CA VAL A 211 10.30 12.41 -7.09
C VAL A 211 9.01 11.78 -6.59
N VAL A 212 9.10 10.88 -5.62
CA VAL A 212 7.96 10.39 -4.82
C VAL A 212 7.99 11.10 -3.48
N TYR A 213 6.90 11.77 -3.12
CA TYR A 213 6.86 12.68 -2.00
C TYR A 213 5.78 12.30 -0.98
N PHE A 214 6.16 12.26 0.30
CA PHE A 214 5.27 12.02 1.42
C PHE A 214 4.86 13.35 2.07
N ASP A 215 3.56 13.54 2.29
CA ASP A 215 3.05 14.66 3.08
C ASP A 215 2.06 14.14 4.15
N PRO A 216 2.33 14.37 5.45
CA PRO A 216 1.49 13.85 6.53
C PRO A 216 0.06 14.43 6.57
N ARG A 217 -0.23 15.50 5.83
CA ARG A 217 -1.58 16.07 5.69
C ARG A 217 -2.49 15.22 4.81
N LEU A 218 -1.91 14.41 3.89
CA LEU A 218 -2.64 13.45 3.08
C LEU A 218 -2.94 12.22 3.94
N ILE A 219 -4.15 12.10 4.44
CA ILE A 219 -4.56 11.01 5.33
C ILE A 219 -5.62 10.17 4.60
N VAL A 220 -5.39 8.86 4.55
CA VAL A 220 -6.37 7.91 4.01
C VAL A 220 -6.69 6.88 5.09
N THR A 221 -7.96 6.74 5.43
CA THR A 221 -8.39 5.74 6.42
C THR A 221 -8.22 4.34 5.86
N TYR A 222 -7.61 3.45 6.65
CA TYR A 222 -7.42 2.04 6.33
C TYR A 222 -8.04 1.17 7.42
N ARG A 223 -8.80 0.15 7.03
CA ARG A 223 -9.42 -0.81 7.95
C ARG A 223 -8.57 -2.08 8.07
N PRO A 224 -7.94 -2.36 9.23
CA PRO A 224 -7.15 -3.56 9.44
C PRO A 224 -7.98 -4.85 9.38
N ARG A 225 -7.31 -5.96 9.12
CA ARG A 225 -7.94 -7.29 9.15
C ARG A 225 -8.52 -7.58 10.52
N SER A 226 -9.67 -8.26 10.55
CA SER A 226 -10.43 -8.53 11.77
C SER A 226 -10.10 -9.87 12.42
N THR A 227 -9.29 -10.73 11.76
CA THR A 227 -8.94 -12.07 12.28
C THR A 227 -7.47 -12.37 12.11
N VAL A 228 -6.91 -13.22 12.98
CA VAL A 228 -5.52 -13.71 12.89
C VAL A 228 -5.25 -14.36 11.54
N LYS A 229 -6.17 -15.20 11.03
CA LYS A 229 -6.02 -15.89 9.75
C LYS A 229 -5.89 -14.90 8.58
N ALA A 230 -6.76 -13.88 8.54
CA ALA A 230 -6.72 -12.86 7.50
C ALA A 230 -5.45 -11.98 7.59
N LEU A 231 -5.01 -11.66 8.81
CA LEU A 231 -3.78 -10.93 9.08
C LEU A 231 -2.55 -11.75 8.63
N ALA A 232 -2.48 -13.03 9.00
CA ALA A 232 -1.42 -13.95 8.61
C ALA A 232 -1.31 -14.05 7.07
N LYS A 233 -2.44 -14.27 6.38
CA LYS A 233 -2.48 -14.30 4.91
C LYS A 233 -1.96 -13.00 4.30
N GLN A 234 -2.37 -11.85 4.82
CA GLN A 234 -1.94 -10.54 4.31
C GLN A 234 -0.43 -10.34 4.45
N TYR A 235 0.14 -10.60 5.63
CA TYR A 235 1.57 -10.42 5.87
C TYR A 235 2.42 -11.48 5.15
N PHE A 236 1.93 -12.70 5.00
CA PHE A 236 2.58 -13.74 4.20
C PHE A 236 2.70 -13.29 2.73
N GLU A 237 1.61 -12.78 2.15
CA GLU A 237 1.65 -12.24 0.78
C GLU A 237 2.56 -11.02 0.66
N TYR A 238 2.60 -10.13 1.64
CA TYR A 238 3.54 -9.00 1.65
C TYR A 238 5.00 -9.48 1.59
N GLY A 239 5.38 -10.49 2.38
CA GLY A 239 6.71 -11.09 2.35
C GLY A 239 7.02 -11.73 1.00
N ARG A 240 6.10 -12.54 0.44
CA ARG A 240 6.26 -13.20 -0.87
C ARG A 240 6.53 -12.18 -1.97
N TRP A 241 5.67 -11.18 -2.09
CA TRP A 241 5.77 -10.17 -3.14
C TRP A 241 6.95 -9.23 -2.94
N ARG A 242 7.36 -8.96 -1.70
CA ARG A 242 8.61 -8.25 -1.45
C ARG A 242 9.82 -9.01 -1.97
N ARG A 243 9.84 -10.33 -1.87
CA ARG A 243 10.89 -11.17 -2.46
C ARG A 243 10.88 -11.12 -3.98
N VAL A 244 9.70 -11.11 -4.61
CA VAL A 244 9.55 -10.92 -6.06
C VAL A 244 10.17 -9.61 -6.50
N VAL A 245 9.80 -8.49 -5.84
CA VAL A 245 10.38 -7.16 -6.10
C VAL A 245 11.90 -7.21 -6.02
N SER A 246 12.46 -7.84 -4.98
CA SER A 246 13.91 -7.88 -4.79
C SER A 246 14.67 -8.70 -5.84
N ARG A 247 14.01 -9.69 -6.44
CA ARG A 247 14.58 -10.46 -7.54
C ARG A 247 14.54 -9.70 -8.87
N ARG A 248 13.49 -8.90 -9.07
CA ARG A 248 13.27 -8.15 -10.29
C ARG A 248 14.06 -6.86 -10.36
N HIS A 249 14.20 -6.21 -9.23
CA HIS A 249 14.86 -4.91 -9.10
C HIS A 249 16.05 -5.03 -8.13
N GLN A 250 17.26 -5.12 -8.67
CA GLN A 250 18.48 -5.23 -7.88
C GLN A 250 18.67 -3.99 -6.99
N GLY A 251 19.32 -4.16 -5.82
CA GLY A 251 19.59 -3.07 -4.89
C GLY A 251 18.37 -2.61 -4.06
N THR A 252 17.23 -3.29 -4.16
CA THR A 252 16.00 -2.93 -3.44
C THR A 252 15.83 -3.61 -2.09
N ILE A 253 16.75 -4.49 -1.70
CA ILE A 253 16.81 -5.09 -0.37
C ILE A 253 17.57 -4.16 0.57
N ASN A 254 16.98 -3.89 1.73
CA ASN A 254 17.67 -3.26 2.85
C ASN A 254 17.49 -4.11 4.13
N TYR A 255 18.22 -3.79 5.20
CA TYR A 255 18.17 -4.53 6.46
C TYR A 255 16.76 -4.67 7.04
N ARG A 256 15.89 -3.67 6.84
CA ARG A 256 14.51 -3.68 7.31
C ARG A 256 13.71 -4.85 6.71
N TYR A 257 13.95 -5.20 5.45
CA TYR A 257 13.29 -6.32 4.79
C TYR A 257 13.93 -7.68 5.10
N LEU A 258 15.14 -7.68 5.65
CA LEU A 258 15.81 -8.91 6.06
C LEU A 258 15.51 -9.29 7.52
N ALA A 259 15.08 -8.35 8.35
CA ALA A 259 14.79 -8.59 9.75
C ALA A 259 13.77 -9.72 9.99
N PRO A 260 12.55 -9.75 9.38
CA PRO A 260 11.59 -10.82 9.60
C PRO A 260 12.07 -12.20 9.12
N PRO A 261 12.60 -12.39 7.90
CA PRO A 261 13.10 -13.71 7.48
C PRO A 261 14.29 -14.19 8.32
N PHE A 262 15.17 -13.29 8.76
CA PHE A 262 16.24 -13.62 9.70
C PHE A 262 15.66 -14.07 11.05
N THR A 263 14.66 -13.35 11.59
CA THR A 263 13.99 -13.74 12.83
C THR A 263 13.38 -15.12 12.75
N VAL A 264 12.68 -15.43 11.63
CA VAL A 264 12.10 -16.77 11.40
C VAL A 264 13.19 -17.83 11.39
N ALA A 265 14.26 -17.64 10.61
CA ALA A 265 15.36 -18.60 10.51
C ALA A 265 16.07 -18.81 11.86
N ALA A 266 16.42 -17.71 12.54
CA ALA A 266 17.11 -17.75 13.82
C ALA A 266 16.26 -18.40 14.92
N THR A 267 14.96 -18.08 14.99
CA THR A 267 14.05 -18.65 16.01
C THR A 267 13.82 -20.13 15.75
N THR A 268 13.59 -20.54 14.48
CA THR A 268 13.41 -21.94 14.11
C THR A 268 14.64 -22.76 14.44
N LEU A 269 15.84 -22.27 14.04
CA LEU A 269 17.09 -22.95 14.32
C LEU A 269 17.36 -23.04 15.83
N SER A 270 17.10 -21.96 16.54
CA SER A 270 17.23 -21.90 18.02
C SER A 270 16.37 -22.95 18.71
N LEU A 271 15.10 -23.10 18.33
CA LEU A 271 14.20 -24.10 18.89
C LEU A 271 14.68 -25.52 18.57
N LEU A 272 15.09 -25.80 17.34
CA LEU A 272 15.59 -27.11 16.92
C LEU A 272 16.87 -27.50 17.67
N LEU A 273 17.87 -26.62 17.69
CA LEU A 273 19.15 -26.89 18.36
C LEU A 273 19.01 -26.90 19.88
N GLY A 274 18.12 -26.07 20.44
CA GLY A 274 17.81 -26.04 21.86
C GLY A 274 17.22 -27.35 22.36
N TRP A 275 16.43 -28.01 21.52
CA TRP A 275 15.85 -29.31 21.83
C TRP A 275 16.83 -30.48 21.58
N LEU A 276 17.59 -30.44 20.46
CA LEU A 276 18.42 -31.57 20.01
C LEU A 276 19.82 -31.59 20.62
N VAL A 277 20.39 -30.42 20.96
CA VAL A 277 21.80 -30.29 21.31
C VAL A 277 21.98 -29.74 22.73
N SER A 278 21.44 -28.55 23.02
CA SER A 278 21.61 -27.92 24.34
C SER A 278 20.54 -26.86 24.60
N PRO A 279 19.91 -26.83 25.79
CA PRO A 279 18.94 -25.79 26.17
C PRO A 279 19.45 -24.36 26.09
N TYR A 280 20.77 -24.12 26.20
CA TYR A 280 21.37 -22.79 26.04
C TYR A 280 21.13 -22.19 24.66
N LEU A 281 20.94 -23.03 23.64
CA LEU A 281 20.64 -22.61 22.27
C LEU A 281 19.21 -22.09 22.09
N LEU A 282 18.35 -22.17 23.11
CA LEU A 282 17.03 -21.51 23.13
C LEU A 282 17.13 -19.99 23.32
N MET A 283 18.30 -19.45 23.66
CA MET A 283 18.47 -18.03 23.98
C MET A 283 17.95 -17.08 22.88
N PRO A 284 18.22 -17.25 21.58
CA PRO A 284 17.66 -16.39 20.54
C PRO A 284 16.12 -16.38 20.49
N ALA A 285 15.49 -17.54 20.67
CA ALA A 285 14.04 -17.63 20.72
C ALA A 285 13.45 -16.94 21.97
N LEU A 286 14.10 -17.07 23.11
CA LEU A 286 13.72 -16.39 24.35
C LEU A 286 13.90 -14.86 24.23
N VAL A 287 15.00 -14.40 23.66
CA VAL A 287 15.21 -12.97 23.40
C VAL A 287 14.11 -12.40 22.51
N TYR A 288 13.72 -13.12 21.45
CA TYR A 288 12.63 -12.69 20.60
C TYR A 288 11.28 -12.70 21.34
N ALA A 289 10.99 -13.70 22.17
CA ALA A 289 9.78 -13.72 22.98
C ALA A 289 9.73 -12.53 23.96
N VAL A 290 10.82 -12.23 24.65
CA VAL A 290 10.93 -11.04 25.51
C VAL A 290 10.74 -9.76 24.73
N PHE A 291 11.36 -9.64 23.53
CA PHE A 291 11.15 -8.51 22.64
C PHE A 291 9.66 -8.31 22.30
N ILE A 292 8.94 -9.38 21.95
CA ILE A 292 7.50 -9.30 21.65
C ILE A 292 6.69 -8.80 22.85
N LEU A 293 7.00 -9.27 24.07
CA LEU A 293 6.30 -8.83 25.28
C LEU A 293 6.58 -7.34 25.58
N ILE A 294 7.83 -6.93 25.49
CA ILE A 294 8.22 -5.51 25.69
C ILE A 294 7.57 -4.63 24.62
N ALA A 295 7.66 -5.03 23.35
CA ALA A 295 7.03 -4.30 22.26
C ALA A 295 5.51 -4.16 22.45
N SER A 296 4.85 -5.21 22.93
CA SER A 296 3.41 -5.20 23.24
C SER A 296 3.07 -4.19 24.35
N ALA A 297 3.87 -4.15 25.41
CA ALA A 297 3.70 -3.19 26.50
C ALA A 297 3.95 -1.73 26.05
N VAL A 298 4.92 -1.50 25.16
CA VAL A 298 5.24 -0.18 24.63
C VAL A 298 4.17 0.34 23.64
N ILE A 299 3.64 -0.55 22.79
CA ILE A 299 2.68 -0.19 21.72
C ILE A 299 1.26 -0.06 22.27
N GLY A 300 0.86 -0.94 23.18
CA GLY A 300 -0.50 -1.02 23.73
C GLY A 300 -0.85 0.16 24.63
N LYS A 301 -2.07 0.65 24.52
CA LYS A 301 -2.61 1.76 25.34
C LYS A 301 -3.65 1.30 26.38
N SER A 302 -4.06 0.04 26.31
CA SER A 302 -4.97 -0.59 27.28
C SER A 302 -4.53 -2.00 27.56
N ALA A 303 -4.95 -2.56 28.72
CA ALA A 303 -4.65 -3.95 29.08
C ALA A 303 -5.09 -4.94 28.00
N GLY A 304 -6.27 -4.74 27.40
CA GLY A 304 -6.76 -5.57 26.31
C GLY A 304 -5.86 -5.53 25.07
N GLU A 305 -5.38 -4.33 24.68
CA GLU A 305 -4.43 -4.20 23.57
C GLU A 305 -3.09 -4.89 23.89
N ILE A 306 -2.54 -4.68 25.09
CA ILE A 306 -1.28 -5.32 25.53
C ILE A 306 -1.38 -6.86 25.47
N LEU A 307 -2.52 -7.42 25.86
CA LEU A 307 -2.75 -8.87 25.79
C LEU A 307 -2.94 -9.40 24.35
N CYS A 308 -3.51 -8.61 23.45
CA CYS A 308 -3.69 -9.01 22.04
C CYS A 308 -2.42 -8.85 21.20
N LEU A 309 -1.58 -7.86 21.49
CA LEU A 309 -0.41 -7.49 20.68
C LEU A 309 0.63 -8.59 20.51
N PRO A 310 0.95 -9.47 21.50
CA PRO A 310 1.89 -10.56 21.28
C PRO A 310 1.49 -11.46 20.11
N THR A 311 0.24 -11.90 20.06
CA THR A 311 -0.29 -12.71 18.97
C THR A 311 -0.23 -11.97 17.64
N ILE A 312 -0.56 -10.67 17.62
CA ILE A 312 -0.56 -9.85 16.40
C ILE A 312 0.86 -9.67 15.88
N LEU A 313 1.81 -9.25 16.72
CA LEU A 313 3.21 -9.04 16.32
C LEU A 313 3.87 -10.33 15.84
N LEU A 314 3.67 -11.45 16.56
CA LEU A 314 4.12 -12.77 16.11
C LEU A 314 3.53 -13.12 14.75
N THR A 315 2.21 -12.95 14.57
CA THR A 315 1.55 -13.21 13.29
C THR A 315 2.16 -12.37 12.16
N MET A 316 2.35 -11.08 12.38
CA MET A 316 2.90 -10.17 11.37
C MET A 316 4.34 -10.53 11.00
N HIS A 317 5.23 -10.70 11.98
CA HIS A 317 6.66 -10.95 11.74
C HIS A 317 6.89 -12.34 11.14
N ILE A 318 6.29 -13.38 11.73
CA ILE A 318 6.51 -14.76 11.26
C ILE A 318 5.87 -14.98 9.89
N SER A 319 4.64 -14.53 9.67
CA SER A 319 3.99 -14.69 8.37
C SER A 319 4.76 -13.95 7.27
N TRP A 320 5.20 -12.73 7.54
CA TRP A 320 5.98 -11.96 6.56
C TRP A 320 7.33 -12.64 6.26
N GLY A 321 8.05 -13.08 7.29
CA GLY A 321 9.33 -13.77 7.14
C GLY A 321 9.20 -15.10 6.38
N LEU A 322 8.21 -15.92 6.71
CA LEU A 322 7.90 -17.16 5.98
C LEU A 322 7.54 -16.88 4.52
N GLY A 323 6.69 -15.88 4.26
CA GLY A 323 6.34 -15.48 2.91
C GLY A 323 7.57 -15.09 2.09
N PHE A 324 8.51 -14.34 2.66
CA PHE A 324 9.74 -13.96 1.99
C PHE A 324 10.64 -15.16 1.69
N LEU A 325 10.84 -16.06 2.67
CA LEU A 325 11.70 -17.25 2.53
C LEU A 325 11.14 -18.25 1.52
N THR A 326 9.81 -18.46 1.50
CA THR A 326 9.14 -19.48 0.68
C THR A 326 8.60 -18.94 -0.65
N SER A 327 8.88 -17.68 -1.01
CA SER A 327 8.39 -17.07 -2.25
C SER A 327 8.87 -17.83 -3.49
N PRO A 328 7.98 -18.42 -4.32
CA PRO A 328 8.38 -19.14 -5.52
C PRO A 328 8.83 -18.17 -6.62
N LYS A 329 9.75 -18.63 -7.49
CA LYS A 329 10.20 -17.84 -8.65
C LYS A 329 9.09 -17.64 -9.68
N SER A 330 8.15 -18.59 -9.77
CA SER A 330 7.01 -18.55 -10.70
C SER A 330 5.93 -17.51 -10.36
N LEU A 331 6.01 -16.85 -9.21
CA LEU A 331 4.96 -15.93 -8.76
C LEU A 331 4.81 -14.68 -9.67
N ALA A 332 5.92 -14.20 -10.22
CA ALA A 332 5.93 -13.22 -11.31
C ALA A 332 7.02 -13.66 -12.31
N PRO A 333 6.67 -14.48 -13.29
CA PRO A 333 7.63 -14.96 -14.27
C PRO A 333 8.23 -13.80 -15.07
N ASP A 334 9.50 -13.93 -15.41
CA ASP A 334 10.14 -13.00 -16.31
C ASP A 334 9.45 -13.05 -17.67
N VAL A 335 9.25 -11.89 -18.29
CA VAL A 335 8.92 -11.86 -19.71
C VAL A 335 10.19 -12.31 -20.43
N THR A 336 10.21 -13.50 -20.98
CA THR A 336 11.08 -13.79 -22.10
C THR A 336 10.69 -12.76 -23.17
N LEU A 337 11.52 -11.75 -23.35
CA LEU A 337 11.47 -10.94 -24.55
C LEU A 337 11.72 -11.94 -25.69
N HIS A 338 10.66 -12.42 -26.33
CA HIS A 338 10.79 -13.04 -27.63
C HIS A 338 11.26 -11.92 -28.55
N PRO A 339 12.37 -12.16 -29.30
CA PRO A 339 12.96 -11.19 -30.18
C PRO A 339 12.01 -10.75 -31.28
#